data_402a2595019a60e79f80428e8550ce61
#
_entry.id   402a2595019a60e79f80428e8550ce61
#
_cell.length_a   1.000
_cell.length_b   1.000
_cell.length_c   1.000
_cell.angle_alpha   90.00
_cell.angle_beta   90.00
_cell.angle_gamma   90.00
#
_symmetry.space_group_name_H-M   'P 1'
#
loop_
_entity.id
_entity.type
_entity.pdbx_description
1 polymer ?
#
loop_
_entity_poly.entity_id
_entity_poly.type
_entity_poly.pdbx_seq_one_letter_code
_entity_poly.pdbx_strand_id
1 'polypeptide(L)'
;MFIILSVLKVREKIVEAIPLGIRLGIAPAIGLMLLNIGIGSNAGVYSSDGGPFYVMRDFFGALTPSLAKANMGDGYPQMVLTVVTMFVGLFLIVLFAHKKIKGSVLLGMLCASGIYWAGEAIFLHTNPFASLKGASFVPAFGDMAETTLFKFDFAALGEIGWFTVVTLVITFCIIDMFDTIGTLVGTASRAGMVDKDGNMPRMREALLADAVGTVAGACTGTSTVTTFVESASGVEAGGRTGLTALTTGVLFLASMFLAPIAAIIPAAATSSALIYVGLLMLGGLKKIDFDDIYQSLPVAIMLISMPISGSIGHGIGLGLISYSVLKLCTGKGKEVSVLTYVISVIFLVKFFLIA
;
A
#
# COMPACT_ATOMS: atom_id res chain seq x y z
N MET A 1 21.70 6.73 -2.57
CA MET A 1 20.94 7.95 -2.93
C MET A 1 20.02 8.42 -1.81
N PHE A 2 19.13 7.59 -1.28
CA PHE A 2 18.16 7.97 -0.21
C PHE A 2 18.77 8.61 1.03
N ILE A 3 19.80 7.98 1.62
CA ILE A 3 20.48 8.53 2.81
C ILE A 3 21.02 9.93 2.51
N ILE A 4 21.67 10.12 1.36
CA ILE A 4 22.21 11.42 0.95
C ILE A 4 21.10 12.47 0.85
N LEU A 5 19.97 12.16 0.19
CA LEU A 5 18.84 13.06 0.07
C LEU A 5 18.18 13.39 1.43
N SER A 6 18.17 12.43 2.36
CA SER A 6 17.65 12.64 3.72
C SER A 6 18.62 13.52 4.54
N VAL A 7 19.91 13.27 4.47
CA VAL A 7 20.93 14.09 5.17
C VAL A 7 20.94 15.53 4.65
N LEU A 8 20.81 15.72 3.33
CA LEU A 8 20.75 17.05 2.69
C LEU A 8 19.39 17.75 2.86
N LYS A 9 18.44 17.17 3.58
CA LYS A 9 17.09 17.70 3.81
C LYS A 9 16.28 17.93 2.52
N VAL A 10 16.64 17.28 1.42
CA VAL A 10 15.92 17.42 0.15
C VAL A 10 14.54 16.78 0.25
N ARG A 11 14.43 15.61 0.89
CA ARG A 11 13.16 14.90 1.09
C ARG A 11 12.16 15.75 1.89
N GLU A 12 12.60 16.42 2.95
CA GLU A 12 11.76 17.33 3.77
C GLU A 12 11.23 18.50 2.94
N LYS A 13 12.10 19.17 2.17
CA LYS A 13 11.70 20.26 1.29
C LYS A 13 10.68 19.82 0.24
N ILE A 14 10.79 18.59 -0.25
CA ILE A 14 9.80 18.02 -1.18
C ILE A 14 8.45 17.85 -0.48
N VAL A 15 8.42 17.34 0.76
CA VAL A 15 7.19 17.22 1.55
C VAL A 15 6.54 18.58 1.78
N GLU A 16 7.33 19.59 2.17
CA GLU A 16 6.85 20.96 2.39
C GLU A 16 6.32 21.60 1.11
N ALA A 17 6.87 21.24 -0.05
CA ALA A 17 6.40 21.76 -1.34
C ALA A 17 5.07 21.15 -1.80
N ILE A 18 4.63 20.04 -1.20
CA ILE A 18 3.33 19.44 -1.52
C ILE A 18 2.21 20.32 -0.94
N PRO A 19 1.26 20.81 -1.76
CA PRO A 19 0.13 21.61 -1.30
C PRO A 19 -0.68 20.91 -0.21
N LEU A 20 -1.21 21.68 0.74
CA LEU A 20 -1.93 21.16 1.91
C LEU A 20 -3.07 20.22 1.54
N GLY A 21 -3.90 20.58 0.56
CA GLY A 21 -5.00 19.73 0.10
C GLY A 21 -4.51 18.36 -0.34
N ILE A 22 -3.42 18.29 -1.12
CA ILE A 22 -2.83 17.03 -1.56
C ILE A 22 -2.33 16.23 -0.36
N ARG A 23 -1.58 16.85 0.57
CA ARG A 23 -1.10 16.17 1.79
C ARG A 23 -2.23 15.54 2.60
N LEU A 24 -3.33 16.27 2.79
CA LEU A 24 -4.51 15.78 3.49
C LEU A 24 -5.24 14.68 2.71
N GLY A 25 -5.19 14.74 1.37
CA GLY A 25 -5.83 13.77 0.48
C GLY A 25 -5.08 12.45 0.33
N ILE A 26 -3.79 12.37 0.68
CA ILE A 26 -2.98 11.16 0.53
C ILE A 26 -3.58 9.98 1.30
N ALA A 27 -3.86 10.15 2.59
CA ALA A 27 -4.38 9.07 3.42
C ALA A 27 -5.73 8.52 2.93
N PRO A 28 -6.75 9.35 2.61
CA PRO A 28 -7.98 8.85 2.01
C PRO A 28 -7.80 8.16 0.65
N ALA A 29 -6.90 8.66 -0.20
CA ALA A 29 -6.63 8.06 -1.50
C ALA A 29 -5.99 6.67 -1.36
N ILE A 30 -5.04 6.52 -0.43
CA ILE A 30 -4.49 5.21 -0.05
C ILE A 30 -5.60 4.32 0.52
N GLY A 31 -6.49 4.86 1.34
CA GLY A 31 -7.65 4.14 1.87
C GLY A 31 -8.51 3.53 0.75
N LEU A 32 -8.85 4.30 -0.28
CA LEU A 32 -9.56 3.81 -1.46
C LEU A 32 -8.75 2.76 -2.24
N MET A 33 -7.44 2.95 -2.36
CA MET A 33 -6.57 1.97 -3.00
C MET A 33 -6.57 0.63 -2.26
N LEU A 34 -6.52 0.64 -0.92
CA LEU A 34 -6.59 -0.58 -0.11
C LEU A 34 -7.96 -1.28 -0.23
N LEU A 35 -9.05 -0.51 -0.26
CA LEU A 35 -10.39 -1.04 -0.53
C LEU A 35 -10.42 -1.73 -1.91
N ASN A 36 -9.86 -1.07 -2.92
CA ASN A 36 -9.78 -1.59 -4.27
C ASN A 36 -8.96 -2.90 -4.34
N ILE A 37 -7.78 -2.95 -3.70
CA ILE A 37 -6.93 -4.14 -3.63
C ILE A 37 -7.66 -5.27 -2.87
N GLY A 38 -8.27 -4.96 -1.74
CA GLY A 38 -8.98 -5.94 -0.91
C GLY A 38 -10.13 -6.61 -1.65
N ILE A 39 -10.97 -5.83 -2.34
CA ILE A 39 -12.12 -6.36 -3.10
C ILE A 39 -11.66 -7.00 -4.41
N GLY A 40 -10.71 -6.38 -5.10
CA GLY A 40 -10.31 -6.78 -6.45
C GLY A 40 -9.27 -7.89 -6.47
N SER A 41 -8.00 -7.52 -6.40
CA SER A 41 -6.89 -8.45 -6.65
C SER A 41 -6.78 -9.57 -5.60
N ASN A 42 -7.09 -9.30 -4.35
CA ASN A 42 -7.01 -10.30 -3.29
C ASN A 42 -8.24 -11.22 -3.24
N ALA A 43 -9.45 -10.65 -3.29
CA ALA A 43 -10.68 -11.44 -3.26
C ALA A 43 -11.10 -11.97 -4.62
N GLY A 44 -10.52 -11.46 -5.70
CA GLY A 44 -10.81 -11.91 -7.07
C GLY A 44 -12.18 -11.48 -7.60
N VAL A 45 -12.82 -10.46 -7.01
CA VAL A 45 -14.11 -9.96 -7.44
C VAL A 45 -14.04 -9.33 -8.83
N TYR A 46 -12.90 -8.76 -9.16
CA TYR A 46 -12.56 -8.34 -10.52
C TYR A 46 -11.11 -8.66 -10.83
N SER A 47 -10.82 -8.96 -12.10
CA SER A 47 -9.45 -9.20 -12.58
C SER A 47 -9.15 -8.29 -13.77
N SER A 48 -7.87 -7.93 -13.92
CA SER A 48 -7.37 -7.32 -15.15
C SER A 48 -7.04 -8.42 -16.15
N ASP A 49 -7.87 -8.62 -17.17
CA ASP A 49 -7.56 -9.55 -18.26
C ASP A 49 -6.61 -8.87 -19.26
N GLY A 50 -5.34 -8.66 -18.85
CA GLY A 50 -4.26 -8.28 -19.78
C GLY A 50 -4.38 -6.96 -20.53
N GLY A 51 -5.39 -6.14 -20.25
CA GLY A 51 -5.59 -4.83 -20.85
C GLY A 51 -5.04 -3.69 -19.99
N PRO A 52 -4.77 -2.52 -20.56
CA PRO A 52 -4.29 -1.35 -19.82
C PRO A 52 -5.33 -0.75 -18.87
N PHE A 53 -6.58 -1.22 -18.92
CA PHE A 53 -7.67 -0.76 -18.06
C PHE A 53 -8.27 -1.93 -17.30
N TYR A 54 -8.51 -1.73 -15.98
CA TYR A 54 -9.28 -2.66 -15.17
C TYR A 54 -10.71 -2.70 -15.68
N VAL A 55 -11.15 -3.83 -16.21
CA VAL A 55 -12.56 -4.05 -16.48
C VAL A 55 -13.19 -4.51 -15.17
N MET A 56 -13.92 -3.62 -14.51
CA MET A 56 -14.80 -4.03 -13.41
C MET A 56 -15.82 -5.03 -13.96
N ARG A 57 -15.68 -6.29 -13.60
CA ARG A 57 -16.76 -7.25 -13.79
C ARG A 57 -17.91 -6.82 -12.88
N ASP A 58 -19.13 -6.94 -13.36
CA ASP A 58 -20.31 -6.69 -12.56
C ASP A 58 -20.22 -7.51 -11.27
N PHE A 59 -20.10 -6.82 -10.12
CA PHE A 59 -19.95 -7.46 -8.82
C PHE A 59 -21.08 -8.45 -8.53
N PHE A 60 -22.31 -8.07 -8.88
CA PHE A 60 -23.48 -8.93 -8.71
C PHE A 60 -23.56 -10.00 -9.81
N GLY A 61 -23.12 -9.69 -11.03
CA GLY A 61 -22.99 -10.65 -12.12
C GLY A 61 -21.94 -11.73 -11.81
N ALA A 62 -20.86 -11.37 -11.13
CA ALA A 62 -19.85 -12.34 -10.70
C ALA A 62 -20.40 -13.35 -9.67
N LEU A 63 -21.41 -12.99 -8.90
CA LEU A 63 -22.10 -13.88 -7.96
C LEU A 63 -23.27 -14.64 -8.60
N THR A 64 -23.66 -14.30 -9.84
CA THR A 64 -24.77 -14.97 -10.54
C THR A 64 -24.30 -16.32 -11.08
N PRO A 65 -24.90 -17.46 -10.62
CA PRO A 65 -24.40 -18.79 -10.95
C PRO A 65 -24.29 -19.08 -12.46
N SER A 66 -25.21 -18.55 -13.26
CA SER A 66 -25.26 -18.80 -14.71
C SER A 66 -24.13 -18.13 -15.48
N LEU A 67 -23.78 -16.85 -15.14
CA LEU A 67 -22.76 -16.09 -15.83
C LEU A 67 -21.36 -16.40 -15.30
N ALA A 68 -21.22 -16.51 -13.99
CA ALA A 68 -19.92 -16.76 -13.38
C ALA A 68 -19.46 -18.22 -13.62
N LYS A 69 -20.37 -19.20 -13.59
CA LYS A 69 -20.06 -20.59 -13.88
C LYS A 69 -19.65 -20.80 -15.34
N ALA A 70 -20.26 -20.06 -16.27
CA ALA A 70 -19.87 -20.10 -17.68
C ALA A 70 -18.46 -19.53 -17.94
N ASN A 71 -18.03 -18.53 -17.15
CA ASN A 71 -16.72 -17.87 -17.31
C ASN A 71 -15.61 -18.48 -16.46
N MET A 72 -15.92 -19.06 -15.31
CA MET A 72 -14.95 -19.54 -14.33
C MET A 72 -14.93 -21.07 -14.19
N GLY A 73 -15.92 -21.79 -14.74
CA GLY A 73 -15.99 -23.24 -14.66
C GLY A 73 -15.92 -23.77 -13.23
N ASP A 74 -14.96 -24.66 -12.97
CA ASP A 74 -14.76 -25.29 -11.64
C ASP A 74 -14.23 -24.33 -10.57
N GLY A 75 -13.73 -23.16 -10.94
CA GLY A 75 -13.27 -22.12 -9.99
C GLY A 75 -14.39 -21.32 -9.32
N TYR A 76 -15.64 -21.45 -9.82
CA TYR A 76 -16.77 -20.70 -9.27
C TYR A 76 -17.06 -20.94 -7.77
N PRO A 77 -17.11 -22.16 -7.25
CA PRO A 77 -17.36 -22.41 -5.84
C PRO A 77 -16.28 -21.79 -4.93
N GLN A 78 -15.02 -21.84 -5.35
CA GLN A 78 -13.91 -21.24 -4.61
C GLN A 78 -14.01 -19.71 -4.59
N MET A 79 -14.40 -19.07 -5.72
CA MET A 79 -14.62 -17.63 -5.78
C MET A 79 -15.75 -17.21 -4.82
N VAL A 80 -16.90 -17.90 -4.84
CA VAL A 80 -18.01 -17.62 -3.94
C VAL A 80 -17.59 -17.74 -2.48
N LEU A 81 -16.87 -18.82 -2.13
CA LEU A 81 -16.34 -19.03 -0.79
C LEU A 81 -15.43 -17.89 -0.37
N THR A 82 -14.52 -17.44 -1.25
CA THR A 82 -13.59 -16.32 -1.00
C THR A 82 -14.35 -15.03 -0.73
N VAL A 83 -15.30 -14.66 -1.60
CA VAL A 83 -16.06 -13.42 -1.49
C VAL A 83 -16.94 -13.41 -0.23
N VAL A 84 -17.67 -14.50 0.02
CA VAL A 84 -18.52 -14.62 1.22
C VAL A 84 -17.65 -14.54 2.49
N THR A 85 -16.54 -15.26 2.55
CA THR A 85 -15.63 -15.24 3.70
C THR A 85 -15.03 -13.85 3.90
N MET A 86 -14.67 -13.14 2.83
CA MET A 86 -14.16 -11.77 2.91
C MET A 86 -15.18 -10.85 3.60
N PHE A 87 -16.45 -10.87 3.20
CA PHE A 87 -17.48 -10.04 3.83
C PHE A 87 -17.73 -10.45 5.28
N VAL A 88 -17.85 -11.75 5.56
CA VAL A 88 -18.03 -12.25 6.94
C VAL A 88 -16.84 -11.83 7.80
N GLY A 89 -15.60 -11.96 7.30
CA GLY A 89 -14.40 -11.53 7.99
C GLY A 89 -14.40 -10.02 8.28
N LEU A 90 -14.80 -9.20 7.29
CA LEU A 90 -14.94 -7.75 7.47
C LEU A 90 -15.94 -7.42 8.58
N PHE A 91 -17.13 -8.03 8.57
CA PHE A 91 -18.14 -7.83 9.61
C PHE A 91 -17.63 -8.25 10.99
N LEU A 92 -16.87 -9.36 11.09
CA LEU A 92 -16.28 -9.81 12.35
C LEU A 92 -15.24 -8.81 12.86
N ILE A 93 -14.36 -8.30 11.99
CA ILE A 93 -13.37 -7.26 12.36
C ILE A 93 -14.09 -6.02 12.90
N VAL A 94 -15.11 -5.52 12.18
CA VAL A 94 -15.89 -4.33 12.58
C VAL A 94 -16.61 -4.59 13.91
N LEU A 95 -17.22 -5.77 14.09
CA LEU A 95 -17.89 -6.14 15.33
C LEU A 95 -16.93 -6.17 16.52
N PHE A 96 -15.75 -6.79 16.36
CA PHE A 96 -14.75 -6.84 17.43
C PHE A 96 -14.17 -5.46 17.72
N ALA A 97 -13.93 -4.63 16.70
CA ALA A 97 -13.50 -3.25 16.87
C ALA A 97 -14.57 -2.40 17.59
N HIS A 98 -15.84 -2.56 17.24
CA HIS A 98 -16.95 -1.88 17.92
C HIS A 98 -17.05 -2.28 19.41
N LYS A 99 -16.83 -3.54 19.71
CA LYS A 99 -16.77 -4.06 21.09
C LYS A 99 -15.46 -3.70 21.82
N LYS A 100 -14.56 -2.92 21.18
CA LYS A 100 -13.25 -2.51 21.72
C LYS A 100 -12.36 -3.69 22.14
N ILE A 101 -12.47 -4.82 21.47
CA ILE A 101 -11.63 -6.00 21.69
C ILE A 101 -10.24 -5.68 21.12
N LYS A 102 -9.21 -5.78 21.98
CA LYS A 102 -7.82 -5.60 21.54
C LYS A 102 -7.43 -6.66 20.52
N GLY A 103 -6.78 -6.26 19.42
CA GLY A 103 -6.41 -7.16 18.34
C GLY A 103 -7.58 -7.58 17.46
N SER A 104 -8.65 -6.76 17.35
CA SER A 104 -9.85 -7.03 16.55
C SER A 104 -9.56 -7.45 15.13
N VAL A 105 -8.56 -6.83 14.48
CA VAL A 105 -8.16 -7.15 13.10
C VAL A 105 -7.61 -8.58 13.03
N LEU A 106 -6.65 -8.91 13.90
CA LEU A 106 -6.06 -10.26 13.93
C LEU A 106 -7.10 -11.34 14.25
N LEU A 107 -7.93 -11.10 15.28
CA LEU A 107 -8.98 -12.05 15.66
C LEU A 107 -10.00 -12.24 14.53
N GLY A 108 -10.40 -11.15 13.86
CA GLY A 108 -11.30 -11.23 12.72
C GLY A 108 -10.70 -11.99 11.54
N MET A 109 -9.41 -11.76 11.23
CA MET A 109 -8.68 -12.53 10.22
C MET A 109 -8.60 -14.02 10.55
N LEU A 110 -8.28 -14.37 11.81
CA LEU A 110 -8.21 -15.77 12.23
C LEU A 110 -9.58 -16.46 12.15
N CYS A 111 -10.65 -15.78 12.57
CA CYS A 111 -12.02 -16.29 12.42
C CYS A 111 -12.39 -16.48 10.95
N ALA A 112 -12.07 -15.50 10.08
CA ALA A 112 -12.28 -15.61 8.65
C ALA A 112 -11.50 -16.77 8.04
N SER A 113 -10.24 -16.97 8.43
CA SER A 113 -9.43 -18.10 7.99
C SER A 113 -10.06 -19.43 8.40
N GLY A 114 -10.54 -19.54 9.64
CA GLY A 114 -11.24 -20.75 10.12
C GLY A 114 -12.51 -21.05 9.32
N ILE A 115 -13.31 -20.04 9.00
CA ILE A 115 -14.50 -20.18 8.16
C ILE A 115 -14.14 -20.63 6.74
N TYR A 116 -13.09 -20.02 6.16
CA TYR A 116 -12.62 -20.37 4.83
C TYR A 116 -12.13 -21.83 4.77
N TRP A 117 -11.29 -22.26 5.73
CA TRP A 117 -10.79 -23.63 5.79
C TRP A 117 -11.91 -24.66 6.00
N ALA A 118 -12.90 -24.33 6.84
CA ALA A 118 -14.10 -25.15 6.99
C ALA A 118 -14.87 -25.25 5.67
N GLY A 119 -15.02 -24.14 4.97
CA GLY A 119 -15.67 -24.10 3.66
C GLY A 119 -14.92 -24.90 2.59
N GLU A 120 -13.60 -24.81 2.53
CA GLU A 120 -12.78 -25.65 1.64
C GLU A 120 -12.97 -27.15 1.92
N ALA A 121 -12.93 -27.55 3.19
CA ALA A 121 -13.11 -28.94 3.57
C ALA A 121 -14.50 -29.47 3.24
N ILE A 122 -15.56 -28.66 3.46
CA ILE A 122 -16.97 -29.10 3.30
C ILE A 122 -17.44 -29.02 1.85
N PHE A 123 -17.16 -27.90 1.16
CA PHE A 123 -17.73 -27.61 -0.17
C PHE A 123 -16.78 -27.97 -1.31
N LEU A 124 -15.46 -27.83 -1.12
CA LEU A 124 -14.47 -28.10 -2.15
C LEU A 124 -13.79 -29.46 -1.97
N HIS A 125 -14.05 -30.13 -0.84
CA HIS A 125 -13.40 -31.41 -0.47
C HIS A 125 -11.87 -31.38 -0.57
N THR A 126 -11.26 -30.22 -0.37
CA THR A 126 -9.81 -29.99 -0.38
C THR A 126 -9.28 -29.90 1.06
N ASN A 127 -8.04 -30.34 1.25
CA ASN A 127 -7.39 -30.21 2.55
C ASN A 127 -6.64 -28.86 2.61
N PRO A 128 -7.10 -27.86 3.38
CA PRO A 128 -6.47 -26.54 3.46
C PRO A 128 -5.06 -26.58 4.06
N PHE A 129 -4.71 -27.65 4.77
CA PHE A 129 -3.41 -27.84 5.40
C PHE A 129 -2.47 -28.76 4.61
N ALA A 130 -2.81 -29.08 3.37
CA ALA A 130 -1.98 -29.98 2.53
C ALA A 130 -0.57 -29.42 2.30
N SER A 131 -0.45 -28.09 2.17
CA SER A 131 0.84 -27.40 1.98
C SER A 131 1.77 -27.45 3.19
N LEU A 132 1.26 -27.77 4.38
CA LEU A 132 2.10 -27.94 5.58
C LEU A 132 2.84 -29.28 5.61
N LYS A 133 2.38 -30.28 4.82
CA LYS A 133 3.08 -31.56 4.73
C LYS A 133 4.41 -31.36 4.02
N GLY A 134 5.51 -31.53 4.77
CA GLY A 134 6.87 -31.37 4.24
C GLY A 134 7.39 -29.93 4.23
N ALA A 135 6.63 -28.97 4.74
CA ALA A 135 7.10 -27.59 4.86
C ALA A 135 8.21 -27.46 5.92
N SER A 136 9.28 -26.76 5.58
CA SER A 136 10.34 -26.43 6.53
C SER A 136 9.96 -25.19 7.33
N PHE A 137 10.00 -25.30 8.65
CA PHE A 137 9.85 -24.18 9.58
C PHE A 137 11.18 -23.44 9.84
N VAL A 138 12.28 -23.95 9.30
CA VAL A 138 13.56 -23.30 9.38
C VAL A 138 13.75 -22.45 8.11
N PRO A 139 13.94 -21.14 8.24
CA PRO A 139 14.23 -20.28 7.09
C PRO A 139 15.50 -20.73 6.35
N ALA A 140 15.51 -20.59 5.05
CA ALA A 140 16.63 -20.96 4.20
C ALA A 140 17.78 -19.92 4.28
N PHE A 141 18.35 -19.72 5.46
CA PHE A 141 19.45 -18.75 5.67
C PHE A 141 20.69 -19.08 4.83
N GLY A 142 20.96 -20.36 4.56
CA GLY A 142 22.03 -20.80 3.68
C GLY A 142 21.87 -20.25 2.27
N ASP A 143 20.71 -20.47 1.68
CA ASP A 143 20.39 -20.01 0.33
C ASP A 143 20.45 -18.48 0.25
N MET A 144 19.95 -17.76 1.27
CA MET A 144 20.05 -16.30 1.35
C MET A 144 21.52 -15.84 1.34
N ALA A 145 22.39 -16.50 2.12
CA ALA A 145 23.80 -16.14 2.20
C ALA A 145 24.53 -16.40 0.88
N GLU A 146 24.14 -17.46 0.17
CA GLU A 146 24.79 -17.85 -1.10
C GLU A 146 24.27 -17.05 -2.29
N THR A 147 22.99 -16.67 -2.31
CA THR A 147 22.36 -16.10 -3.52
C THR A 147 22.10 -14.61 -3.45
N THR A 148 21.80 -14.03 -2.27
CA THR A 148 21.31 -12.66 -2.19
C THR A 148 22.11 -11.75 -1.26
N LEU A 149 22.63 -12.24 -0.14
CA LEU A 149 23.31 -11.41 0.85
C LEU A 149 24.60 -10.77 0.29
N PHE A 150 24.60 -9.43 0.16
CA PHE A 150 25.72 -8.66 -0.41
C PHE A 150 26.12 -9.07 -1.83
N LYS A 151 25.26 -9.71 -2.61
CA LYS A 151 25.51 -10.11 -3.99
C LYS A 151 25.16 -8.96 -4.96
N PHE A 152 25.96 -7.90 -4.93
CA PHE A 152 25.80 -6.77 -5.85
C PHE A 152 26.54 -7.04 -7.14
N ASP A 153 25.83 -7.04 -8.26
CA ASP A 153 26.42 -7.10 -9.59
C ASP A 153 26.41 -5.72 -10.24
N PHE A 154 27.48 -4.98 -10.04
CA PHE A 154 27.67 -3.67 -10.64
C PHE A 154 28.13 -3.76 -12.10
N ALA A 155 28.65 -4.91 -12.55
CA ALA A 155 29.09 -5.09 -13.93
C ALA A 155 27.88 -5.12 -14.88
N ALA A 156 26.83 -5.81 -14.51
CA ALA A 156 25.56 -5.85 -15.26
C ALA A 156 24.92 -4.45 -15.45
N LEU A 157 25.18 -3.48 -14.58
CA LEU A 157 24.70 -2.11 -14.76
C LEU A 157 25.35 -1.43 -15.99
N GLY A 158 26.59 -1.78 -16.31
CA GLY A 158 27.28 -1.26 -17.50
C GLY A 158 26.64 -1.77 -18.80
N GLU A 159 26.14 -2.99 -18.82
CA GLU A 159 25.51 -3.61 -19.99
C GLU A 159 24.16 -2.97 -20.34
N ILE A 160 23.39 -2.52 -19.31
CA ILE A 160 22.10 -1.85 -19.48
C ILE A 160 22.25 -0.42 -20.07
N GLY A 161 23.44 0.18 -19.92
CA GLY A 161 23.76 1.54 -20.36
C GLY A 161 23.48 2.59 -19.28
N TRP A 162 24.43 3.48 -19.08
CA TRP A 162 24.42 4.49 -18.01
C TRP A 162 23.19 5.40 -17.99
N PHE A 163 22.68 5.77 -19.17
CA PHE A 163 21.47 6.59 -19.24
C PHE A 163 20.26 5.87 -18.63
N THR A 164 20.08 4.60 -18.99
CA THR A 164 19.00 3.76 -18.46
C THR A 164 19.13 3.56 -16.95
N VAL A 165 20.35 3.27 -16.47
CA VAL A 165 20.63 3.10 -15.03
C VAL A 165 20.29 4.36 -14.25
N VAL A 166 20.76 5.53 -14.69
CA VAL A 166 20.47 6.80 -14.01
C VAL A 166 18.98 7.09 -13.99
N THR A 167 18.30 6.86 -15.10
CA THR A 167 16.84 7.06 -15.22
C THR A 167 16.08 6.13 -14.28
N LEU A 168 16.43 4.83 -14.23
CA LEU A 168 15.81 3.87 -13.31
C LEU A 168 16.05 4.25 -11.85
N VAL A 169 17.28 4.61 -11.48
CA VAL A 169 17.60 5.02 -10.10
C VAL A 169 16.79 6.24 -9.67
N ILE A 170 16.68 7.25 -10.54
CA ILE A 170 15.88 8.45 -10.25
C ILE A 170 14.41 8.07 -10.13
N THR A 171 13.88 7.25 -11.04
CA THR A 171 12.48 6.84 -11.05
C THR A 171 12.12 6.06 -9.79
N PHE A 172 12.88 5.01 -9.44
CA PHE A 172 12.65 4.25 -8.23
C PHE A 172 12.79 5.10 -6.98
N CYS A 173 13.77 6.01 -6.96
CA CYS A 173 13.94 6.94 -5.85
C CYS A 173 12.71 7.85 -5.66
N ILE A 174 12.16 8.37 -6.74
CA ILE A 174 10.97 9.22 -6.67
C ILE A 174 9.75 8.43 -6.21
N ILE A 175 9.51 7.24 -6.76
CA ILE A 175 8.38 6.39 -6.39
C ILE A 175 8.45 6.04 -4.90
N ASP A 176 9.56 5.46 -4.46
CA ASP A 176 9.74 5.02 -3.07
C ASP A 176 9.65 6.19 -2.08
N MET A 177 10.20 7.35 -2.44
CA MET A 177 10.09 8.55 -1.63
C MET A 177 8.63 9.00 -1.45
N PHE A 178 7.83 9.01 -2.52
CA PHE A 178 6.42 9.42 -2.42
C PHE A 178 5.56 8.36 -1.74
N ASP A 179 5.84 7.08 -1.94
CA ASP A 179 5.18 5.99 -1.24
C ASP A 179 5.43 6.09 0.27
N THR A 180 6.70 6.29 0.68
CA THR A 180 7.06 6.49 2.09
C THR A 180 6.41 7.74 2.68
N ILE A 181 6.46 8.88 1.98
CA ILE A 181 5.83 10.12 2.45
C ILE A 181 4.32 9.91 2.63
N GLY A 182 3.68 9.30 1.65
CA GLY A 182 2.25 9.01 1.68
C GLY A 182 1.85 8.15 2.87
N THR A 183 2.56 7.06 3.08
CA THR A 183 2.31 6.12 4.18
C THR A 183 2.62 6.71 5.55
N LEU A 184 3.72 7.46 5.69
CA LEU A 184 4.07 8.15 6.93
C LEU A 184 3.03 9.20 7.32
N VAL A 185 2.65 10.08 6.38
CA VAL A 185 1.63 11.10 6.62
C VAL A 185 0.27 10.46 6.92
N GLY A 186 -0.09 9.41 6.17
CA GLY A 186 -1.31 8.64 6.40
C GLY A 186 -1.38 8.04 7.80
N THR A 187 -0.33 7.32 8.20
CA THR A 187 -0.23 6.68 9.52
C THR A 187 -0.15 7.71 10.65
N ALA A 188 0.67 8.77 10.49
CA ALA A 188 0.79 9.85 11.46
C ALA A 188 -0.52 10.62 11.64
N SER A 189 -1.28 10.85 10.55
CA SER A 189 -2.60 11.45 10.63
C SER A 189 -3.56 10.61 11.46
N ARG A 190 -3.49 9.29 11.32
CA ARG A 190 -4.30 8.35 12.12
C ARG A 190 -3.88 8.34 13.59
N ALA A 191 -2.58 8.51 13.85
CA ALA A 191 -2.03 8.65 15.20
C ALA A 191 -2.39 9.99 15.89
N GLY A 192 -2.97 10.94 15.16
CA GLY A 192 -3.18 12.30 15.64
C GLY A 192 -1.86 13.08 15.81
N MET A 193 -0.81 12.69 15.10
CA MET A 193 0.54 13.28 15.19
C MET A 193 0.78 14.35 14.12
N VAL A 194 -0.17 14.58 13.23
CA VAL A 194 -0.09 15.60 12.17
C VAL A 194 -0.72 16.89 12.67
N ASP A 195 -0.03 18.01 12.50
CA ASP A 195 -0.53 19.34 12.86
C ASP A 195 -1.64 19.83 11.90
N LYS A 196 -2.16 21.06 12.14
CA LYS A 196 -3.21 21.66 11.31
C LYS A 196 -2.76 21.94 9.87
N ASP A 197 -1.46 22.11 9.68
CA ASP A 197 -0.82 22.38 8.39
C ASP A 197 -0.40 21.10 7.66
N GLY A 198 -0.76 19.94 8.21
CA GLY A 198 -0.45 18.64 7.62
C GLY A 198 1.01 18.18 7.82
N ASN A 199 1.77 18.83 8.71
CA ASN A 199 3.15 18.44 8.97
C ASN A 199 3.22 17.42 10.08
N MET A 200 4.13 16.45 9.93
CA MET A 200 4.41 15.43 10.93
C MET A 200 5.67 15.82 11.72
N PRO A 201 5.63 15.84 13.06
CA PRO A 201 6.82 16.07 13.86
C PRO A 201 7.85 14.97 13.61
N ARG A 202 9.13 15.34 13.62
CA ARG A 202 10.25 14.41 13.40
C ARG A 202 10.21 13.66 12.08
N MET A 203 9.64 14.28 11.04
CA MET A 203 9.57 13.70 9.68
C MET A 203 10.95 13.31 9.16
N ARG A 204 11.97 14.11 9.48
CA ARG A 204 13.36 13.85 9.06
C ARG A 204 13.88 12.53 9.59
N GLU A 205 13.72 12.29 10.88
CA GLU A 205 14.19 11.07 11.54
C GLU A 205 13.44 9.84 11.01
N ALA A 206 12.15 9.99 10.74
CA ALA A 206 11.35 8.94 10.14
C ALA A 206 11.82 8.60 8.71
N LEU A 207 12.05 9.62 7.87
CA LEU A 207 12.58 9.45 6.52
C LEU A 207 14.02 8.89 6.51
N LEU A 208 14.83 9.22 7.52
CA LEU A 208 16.17 8.65 7.65
C LEU A 208 16.13 7.18 8.06
N ALA A 209 15.23 6.83 8.99
CA ALA A 209 15.04 5.43 9.40
C ALA A 209 14.57 4.56 8.22
N ASP A 210 13.67 5.06 7.40
CA ASP A 210 13.20 4.44 6.15
C ASP A 210 14.36 4.24 5.16
N ALA A 211 15.19 5.27 4.95
CA ALA A 211 16.35 5.19 4.07
C ALA A 211 17.39 4.15 4.53
N VAL A 212 17.61 4.03 5.85
CA VAL A 212 18.47 2.99 6.43
C VAL A 212 17.87 1.61 6.24
N GLY A 213 16.56 1.48 6.45
CA GLY A 213 15.82 0.24 6.20
C GLY A 213 15.95 -0.23 4.75
N THR A 214 15.77 0.68 3.78
CA THR A 214 15.91 0.39 2.35
C THR A 214 17.33 -0.09 1.99
N VAL A 215 18.38 0.53 2.58
CA VAL A 215 19.77 0.07 2.36
C VAL A 215 19.99 -1.30 2.98
N ALA A 216 19.48 -1.56 4.18
CA ALA A 216 19.56 -2.88 4.81
C ALA A 216 18.84 -3.95 3.96
N GLY A 217 17.66 -3.63 3.44
CA GLY A 217 16.92 -4.49 2.51
C GLY A 217 17.72 -4.81 1.25
N ALA A 218 18.34 -3.80 0.62
CA ALA A 218 19.21 -4.01 -0.54
C ALA A 218 20.39 -4.94 -0.22
N CYS A 219 21.01 -4.79 0.97
CA CYS A 219 22.10 -5.68 1.41
C CYS A 219 21.66 -7.13 1.61
N THR A 220 20.41 -7.36 2.00
CA THR A 220 19.85 -8.70 2.17
C THR A 220 19.23 -9.26 0.88
N GLY A 221 19.18 -8.45 -0.19
CA GLY A 221 18.62 -8.86 -1.49
C GLY A 221 17.10 -8.82 -1.55
N THR A 222 16.44 -8.02 -0.69
CA THR A 222 15.01 -7.79 -0.76
C THR A 222 14.68 -6.56 -1.63
N SER A 223 13.40 -6.39 -1.97
CA SER A 223 12.89 -5.13 -2.52
C SER A 223 13.06 -3.99 -1.51
N THR A 224 12.67 -2.76 -1.90
CA THR A 224 12.70 -1.62 -0.97
C THR A 224 11.96 -1.92 0.33
N VAL A 225 12.53 -1.48 1.45
CA VAL A 225 11.91 -1.55 2.77
C VAL A 225 11.30 -0.19 3.08
N THR A 226 10.00 -0.11 3.04
CA THR A 226 9.25 1.14 3.23
C THR A 226 8.24 1.02 4.37
N THR A 227 7.68 2.13 4.79
CA THR A 227 6.63 2.17 5.81
C THR A 227 5.34 1.55 5.27
N PHE A 228 4.76 0.60 6.00
CA PHE A 228 3.51 -0.05 5.64
C PHE A 228 2.29 0.71 6.13
N VAL A 229 1.27 0.85 5.27
CA VAL A 229 -0.04 1.46 5.63
C VAL A 229 -0.79 0.66 6.68
N GLU A 230 -0.57 -0.65 6.75
CA GLU A 230 -1.12 -1.55 7.75
C GLU A 230 -0.72 -1.17 9.18
N SER A 231 0.37 -0.42 9.36
CA SER A 231 0.75 0.20 10.62
C SER A 231 -0.36 1.08 11.21
N ALA A 232 -1.28 1.60 10.38
CA ALA A 232 -2.45 2.33 10.85
C ALA A 232 -3.33 1.50 11.78
N SER A 233 -3.42 0.18 11.60
CA SER A 233 -4.16 -0.72 12.50
C SER A 233 -3.51 -0.83 13.88
N GLY A 234 -2.18 -0.87 13.94
CA GLY A 234 -1.42 -0.87 15.20
C GLY A 234 -1.56 0.46 15.95
N VAL A 235 -1.57 1.57 15.21
CA VAL A 235 -1.83 2.91 15.75
C VAL A 235 -3.25 3.01 16.30
N GLU A 236 -4.24 2.46 15.62
CA GLU A 236 -5.64 2.41 16.08
C GLU A 236 -5.78 1.58 17.35
N ALA A 237 -5.04 0.49 17.48
CA ALA A 237 -4.98 -0.32 18.69
C ALA A 237 -4.27 0.37 19.89
N GLY A 238 -3.68 1.55 19.69
CA GLY A 238 -3.05 2.37 20.74
C GLY A 238 -1.52 2.43 20.67
N GLY A 239 -0.88 1.92 19.64
CA GLY A 239 0.56 2.03 19.44
C GLY A 239 0.99 3.48 19.20
N ARG A 240 1.94 4.01 20.01
CA ARG A 240 2.36 5.42 19.96
C ARG A 240 3.87 5.63 20.11
N THR A 241 4.61 4.58 20.41
CA THR A 241 6.03 4.70 20.77
C THR A 241 6.92 3.81 19.90
N GLY A 242 8.22 4.07 19.90
CA GLY A 242 9.21 3.23 19.23
C GLY A 242 9.24 1.78 19.74
N LEU A 243 8.74 1.54 20.96
CA LEU A 243 8.60 0.17 21.49
C LEU A 243 7.61 -0.66 20.67
N THR A 244 6.54 -0.02 20.14
CA THR A 244 5.60 -0.67 19.23
C THR A 244 6.32 -1.15 17.96
N ALA A 245 7.14 -0.28 17.35
CA ALA A 245 7.90 -0.62 16.17
C ALA A 245 8.95 -1.72 16.44
N LEU A 246 9.66 -1.64 17.57
CA LEU A 246 10.62 -2.67 17.98
C LEU A 246 9.95 -4.03 18.18
N THR A 247 8.81 -4.05 18.88
CA THR A 247 8.03 -5.28 19.09
C THR A 247 7.58 -5.87 17.76
N THR A 248 7.09 -5.03 16.84
CA THR A 248 6.71 -5.46 15.49
C THR A 248 7.91 -6.07 14.75
N GLY A 249 9.07 -5.43 14.79
CA GLY A 249 10.30 -5.95 14.18
C GLY A 249 10.71 -7.31 14.75
N VAL A 250 10.67 -7.50 16.07
CA VAL A 250 10.95 -8.80 16.71
C VAL A 250 9.93 -9.85 16.29
N LEU A 251 8.65 -9.50 16.19
CA LEU A 251 7.60 -10.41 15.73
C LEU A 251 7.78 -10.78 14.25
N PHE A 252 8.24 -9.86 13.39
CA PHE A 252 8.60 -10.19 12.01
C PHE A 252 9.74 -11.21 11.95
N LEU A 253 10.80 -11.03 12.74
CA LEU A 253 11.90 -12.02 12.82
C LEU A 253 11.40 -13.38 13.32
N ALA A 254 10.54 -13.39 14.34
CA ALA A 254 9.93 -14.63 14.84
C ALA A 254 9.00 -15.28 13.78
N SER A 255 8.29 -14.49 12.99
CA SER A 255 7.35 -14.98 11.98
C SER A 255 8.06 -15.66 10.80
N MET A 256 9.36 -15.44 10.59
CA MET A 256 10.15 -16.19 9.59
C MET A 256 10.08 -17.71 9.83
N PHE A 257 10.05 -18.14 11.09
CA PHE A 257 9.87 -19.54 11.45
C PHE A 257 8.43 -20.03 11.30
N LEU A 258 7.48 -19.12 11.16
CA LEU A 258 6.06 -19.41 10.96
C LEU A 258 5.61 -19.20 9.51
N ALA A 259 6.55 -19.01 8.57
CA ALA A 259 6.25 -18.78 7.16
C ALA A 259 5.29 -19.83 6.55
N PRO A 260 5.43 -21.14 6.83
CA PRO A 260 4.47 -22.13 6.33
C PRO A 260 3.05 -21.93 6.85
N ILE A 261 2.90 -21.45 8.10
CA ILE A 261 1.58 -21.13 8.68
C ILE A 261 1.00 -19.87 8.04
N ALA A 262 1.84 -18.86 7.80
CA ALA A 262 1.40 -17.65 7.11
C ALA A 262 0.91 -17.95 5.68
N ALA A 263 1.53 -18.91 5.00
CA ALA A 263 1.17 -19.31 3.64
C ALA A 263 -0.22 -19.97 3.52
N ILE A 264 -0.78 -20.50 4.60
CA ILE A 264 -2.14 -21.08 4.60
C ILE A 264 -3.24 -20.07 4.94
N ILE A 265 -2.88 -18.85 5.33
CA ILE A 265 -3.88 -17.78 5.57
C ILE A 265 -4.51 -17.40 4.23
N PRO A 266 -5.84 -17.57 4.07
CA PRO A 266 -6.47 -17.33 2.79
C PRO A 266 -6.54 -15.83 2.45
N ALA A 267 -6.47 -15.52 1.15
CA ALA A 267 -6.60 -14.15 0.65
C ALA A 267 -7.92 -13.48 1.09
N ALA A 268 -8.99 -14.25 1.28
CA ALA A 268 -10.26 -13.77 1.82
C ALA A 268 -10.10 -13.11 3.21
N ALA A 269 -9.28 -13.67 4.08
CA ALA A 269 -9.05 -13.13 5.43
C ALA A 269 -8.18 -11.87 5.39
N THR A 270 -7.12 -11.86 4.59
CA THR A 270 -6.27 -10.65 4.43
C THR A 270 -7.01 -9.52 3.73
N SER A 271 -7.87 -9.82 2.75
CA SER A 271 -8.76 -8.86 2.10
C SER A 271 -9.67 -8.14 3.10
N SER A 272 -10.24 -8.87 4.05
CA SER A 272 -11.08 -8.29 5.10
C SER A 272 -10.33 -7.24 5.92
N ALA A 273 -9.08 -7.53 6.27
CA ALA A 273 -8.22 -6.61 7.01
C ALA A 273 -7.85 -5.37 6.18
N LEU A 274 -7.47 -5.56 4.90
CA LEU A 274 -7.15 -4.46 3.99
C LEU A 274 -8.33 -3.50 3.81
N ILE A 275 -9.54 -4.05 3.61
CA ILE A 275 -10.76 -3.26 3.48
C ILE A 275 -11.02 -2.47 4.76
N TYR A 276 -10.87 -3.09 5.93
CA TYR A 276 -11.06 -2.40 7.20
C TYR A 276 -10.06 -1.26 7.41
N VAL A 277 -8.77 -1.49 7.15
CA VAL A 277 -7.73 -0.45 7.24
C VAL A 277 -8.01 0.68 6.25
N GLY A 278 -8.36 0.34 5.00
CA GLY A 278 -8.77 1.32 4.00
C GLY A 278 -9.93 2.20 4.48
N LEU A 279 -10.96 1.59 5.07
CA LEU A 279 -12.11 2.31 5.64
C LEU A 279 -11.69 3.29 6.75
N LEU A 280 -10.77 2.88 7.64
CA LEU A 280 -10.25 3.75 8.68
C LEU A 280 -9.55 5.00 8.09
N MET A 281 -8.81 4.84 7.00
CA MET A 281 -8.08 5.93 6.36
C MET A 281 -8.99 6.95 5.66
N LEU A 282 -10.20 6.56 5.21
CA LEU A 282 -11.19 7.47 4.62
C LEU A 282 -11.64 8.58 5.58
N GLY A 283 -11.48 8.39 6.89
CA GLY A 283 -11.78 9.43 7.88
C GLY A 283 -11.06 10.76 7.66
N GLY A 284 -9.94 10.75 6.94
CA GLY A 284 -9.17 11.94 6.56
C GLY A 284 -9.90 12.88 5.60
N LEU A 285 -10.91 12.41 4.85
CA LEU A 285 -11.72 13.23 3.93
C LEU A 285 -12.39 14.42 4.64
N LYS A 286 -12.73 14.27 5.91
CA LYS A 286 -13.34 15.34 6.72
C LYS A 286 -12.45 16.57 6.90
N LYS A 287 -11.15 16.44 6.66
CA LYS A 287 -10.18 17.54 6.80
C LYS A 287 -9.98 18.34 5.52
N ILE A 288 -10.55 17.88 4.40
CA ILE A 288 -10.40 18.48 3.08
C ILE A 288 -11.53 19.47 2.88
N ASP A 289 -11.19 20.68 2.47
CA ASP A 289 -12.15 21.67 2.05
C ASP A 289 -12.53 21.42 0.58
N PHE A 290 -13.73 20.86 0.39
CA PHE A 290 -14.26 20.56 -0.95
C PHE A 290 -14.88 21.78 -1.63
N ASP A 291 -15.11 22.88 -0.93
CA ASP A 291 -15.59 24.14 -1.50
C ASP A 291 -14.44 24.91 -2.16
N ASP A 292 -13.20 24.70 -1.71
CA ASP A 292 -12.01 25.24 -2.38
C ASP A 292 -11.59 24.35 -3.56
N ILE A 293 -11.80 24.85 -4.79
CA ILE A 293 -11.46 24.11 -6.02
C ILE A 293 -9.96 23.74 -6.11
N TYR A 294 -9.07 24.54 -5.49
CA TYR A 294 -7.63 24.27 -5.50
C TYR A 294 -7.22 23.11 -4.58
N GLN A 295 -8.08 22.73 -3.65
CA GLN A 295 -7.92 21.53 -2.84
C GLN A 295 -8.73 20.37 -3.42
N SER A 296 -10.00 20.61 -3.72
CA SER A 296 -10.95 19.55 -4.10
C SER A 296 -10.59 18.84 -5.40
N LEU A 297 -10.23 19.58 -6.47
CA LEU A 297 -9.93 18.98 -7.77
C LEU A 297 -8.67 18.08 -7.74
N PRO A 298 -7.51 18.53 -7.22
CA PRO A 298 -6.34 17.67 -7.11
C PRO A 298 -6.58 16.43 -6.25
N VAL A 299 -7.31 16.58 -5.15
CA VAL A 299 -7.68 15.46 -4.29
C VAL A 299 -8.61 14.48 -5.01
N ALA A 300 -9.63 14.97 -5.70
CA ALA A 300 -10.54 14.12 -6.47
C ALA A 300 -9.78 13.29 -7.52
N ILE A 301 -8.82 13.90 -8.22
CA ILE A 301 -7.96 13.21 -9.18
C ILE A 301 -7.13 12.12 -8.47
N MET A 302 -6.57 12.40 -7.29
CA MET A 302 -5.85 11.41 -6.49
C MET A 302 -6.74 10.25 -6.05
N LEU A 303 -7.95 10.56 -5.55
CA LEU A 303 -8.93 9.56 -5.07
C LEU A 303 -9.35 8.59 -6.19
N ILE A 304 -9.35 9.05 -7.43
CA ILE A 304 -9.66 8.23 -8.61
C ILE A 304 -8.42 7.49 -9.11
N SER A 305 -7.33 8.22 -9.31
CA SER A 305 -6.15 7.68 -9.99
C SER A 305 -5.35 6.68 -9.16
N MET A 306 -5.28 6.86 -7.84
CA MET A 306 -4.51 6.00 -6.95
C MET A 306 -5.06 4.57 -6.90
N PRO A 307 -6.38 4.34 -6.70
CA PRO A 307 -6.96 3.00 -6.79
C PRO A 307 -6.83 2.37 -8.17
N ILE A 308 -7.03 3.15 -9.25
CA ILE A 308 -6.97 2.64 -10.63
C ILE A 308 -5.55 2.20 -11.01
N SER A 309 -4.54 3.02 -10.66
CA SER A 309 -3.15 2.71 -10.98
C SER A 309 -2.48 1.72 -10.02
N GLY A 310 -3.08 1.47 -8.84
CA GLY A 310 -2.47 0.68 -7.78
C GLY A 310 -1.16 1.27 -7.24
N SER A 311 -0.92 2.57 -7.46
CA SER A 311 0.33 3.25 -7.11
C SER A 311 0.10 4.57 -6.40
N ILE A 312 0.64 4.70 -5.19
CA ILE A 312 0.61 5.92 -4.39
C ILE A 312 1.33 7.05 -5.13
N GLY A 313 2.49 6.77 -5.71
CA GLY A 313 3.29 7.74 -6.45
C GLY A 313 2.55 8.29 -7.67
N HIS A 314 1.83 7.45 -8.42
CA HIS A 314 1.03 7.91 -9.57
C HIS A 314 -0.10 8.83 -9.13
N GLY A 315 -0.81 8.49 -8.06
CA GLY A 315 -1.88 9.32 -7.53
C GLY A 315 -1.38 10.70 -7.09
N ILE A 316 -0.32 10.75 -6.30
CA ILE A 316 0.30 12.01 -5.86
C ILE A 316 0.80 12.82 -7.06
N GLY A 317 1.46 12.17 -8.03
CA GLY A 317 1.96 12.83 -9.24
C GLY A 317 0.85 13.50 -10.04
N LEU A 318 -0.26 12.80 -10.30
CA LEU A 318 -1.42 13.35 -11.00
C LEU A 318 -2.10 14.47 -10.19
N GLY A 319 -2.16 14.36 -8.88
CA GLY A 319 -2.64 15.41 -7.99
C GLY A 319 -1.78 16.69 -8.09
N LEU A 320 -0.45 16.56 -8.07
CA LEU A 320 0.48 17.68 -8.20
C LEU A 320 0.40 18.35 -9.59
N ILE A 321 0.32 17.55 -10.66
CA ILE A 321 0.16 18.05 -12.03
C ILE A 321 -1.15 18.85 -12.14
N SER A 322 -2.27 18.27 -11.66
CA SER A 322 -3.58 18.94 -11.74
C SER A 322 -3.62 20.22 -10.94
N TYR A 323 -3.02 20.26 -9.74
CA TYR A 323 -2.89 21.48 -8.94
C TYR A 323 -2.09 22.56 -9.68
N SER A 324 -0.94 22.20 -10.24
CA SER A 324 -0.06 23.12 -10.97
C SER A 324 -0.75 23.68 -12.20
N VAL A 325 -1.41 22.84 -12.99
CA VAL A 325 -2.17 23.25 -14.17
C VAL A 325 -3.34 24.18 -13.78
N LEU A 326 -4.12 23.81 -12.76
CA LEU A 326 -5.25 24.60 -12.30
C LEU A 326 -4.81 26.01 -11.86
N LYS A 327 -3.73 26.11 -11.08
CA LYS A 327 -3.17 27.40 -10.62
C LYS A 327 -2.64 28.24 -11.78
N LEU A 328 -2.02 27.62 -12.78
CA LEU A 328 -1.58 28.31 -14.00
C LEU A 328 -2.76 28.86 -14.80
N CYS A 329 -3.76 28.03 -15.06
CA CYS A 329 -4.93 28.41 -15.86
C CYS A 329 -5.79 29.51 -15.20
N THR A 330 -5.77 29.58 -13.87
CA THR A 330 -6.52 30.61 -13.11
C THR A 330 -5.70 31.88 -12.82
N GLY A 331 -4.50 32.02 -13.39
CA GLY A 331 -3.64 33.19 -13.20
C GLY A 331 -2.94 33.25 -11.83
N LYS A 332 -3.08 32.22 -10.99
CA LYS A 332 -2.45 32.15 -9.65
C LYS A 332 -1.14 31.34 -9.65
N GLY A 333 -0.51 31.16 -10.81
CA GLY A 333 0.72 30.38 -10.94
C GLY A 333 1.88 30.83 -10.04
N LYS A 334 1.92 32.12 -9.66
CA LYS A 334 2.95 32.65 -8.75
C LYS A 334 2.81 32.17 -7.29
N GLU A 335 1.66 31.63 -6.91
CA GLU A 335 1.42 31.07 -5.57
C GLU A 335 1.98 29.66 -5.41
N VAL A 336 2.31 28.99 -6.52
CA VAL A 336 2.86 27.64 -6.53
C VAL A 336 4.37 27.69 -6.36
N SER A 337 4.92 26.86 -5.48
CA SER A 337 6.36 26.81 -5.29
C SER A 337 7.06 26.29 -6.56
N VAL A 338 8.26 26.81 -6.85
CA VAL A 338 9.07 26.34 -7.97
C VAL A 338 9.32 24.83 -7.87
N LEU A 339 9.52 24.34 -6.66
CA LEU A 339 9.77 22.91 -6.42
C LEU A 339 8.54 22.05 -6.78
N THR A 340 7.32 22.54 -6.51
CA THR A 340 6.08 21.86 -6.93
C THR A 340 5.99 21.74 -8.46
N TYR A 341 6.35 22.79 -9.19
CA TYR A 341 6.41 22.73 -10.66
C TYR A 341 7.46 21.72 -11.16
N VAL A 342 8.67 21.78 -10.58
CA VAL A 342 9.73 20.83 -10.94
C VAL A 342 9.28 19.38 -10.73
N ILE A 343 8.66 19.08 -9.58
CA ILE A 343 8.14 17.75 -9.29
C ILE A 343 7.03 17.37 -10.28
N SER A 344 6.10 18.28 -10.57
CA SER A 344 5.01 18.03 -11.55
C SER A 344 5.57 17.72 -12.94
N VAL A 345 6.60 18.44 -13.39
CA VAL A 345 7.26 18.17 -14.68
C VAL A 345 7.98 16.81 -14.63
N ILE A 346 8.66 16.47 -13.56
CA ILE A 346 9.32 15.15 -13.42
C ILE A 346 8.30 14.02 -13.53
N PHE A 347 7.14 14.14 -12.87
CA PHE A 347 6.07 13.13 -12.99
C PHE A 347 5.48 13.08 -14.41
N LEU A 348 5.31 14.23 -15.05
CA LEU A 348 4.82 14.29 -16.42
C LEU A 348 5.81 13.60 -17.39
N VAL A 349 7.09 13.89 -17.26
CA VAL A 349 8.15 13.22 -18.02
C VAL A 349 8.14 11.71 -17.76
N LYS A 350 8.01 11.30 -16.48
CA LYS A 350 7.92 9.88 -16.10
C LYS A 350 6.76 9.18 -16.81
N PHE A 351 5.57 9.78 -16.84
CA PHE A 351 4.40 9.15 -17.44
C PHE A 351 4.50 8.96 -18.96
N PHE A 352 5.30 9.77 -19.64
CA PHE A 352 5.42 9.71 -21.10
C PHE A 352 6.71 9.06 -21.59
N LEU A 353 7.78 9.05 -20.81
CA LEU A 353 9.10 8.56 -21.25
C LEU A 353 9.59 7.30 -20.53
N ILE A 354 8.97 6.92 -19.41
CA ILE A 354 9.46 5.82 -18.57
C ILE A 354 8.28 4.86 -18.27
N ALA A 355 7.55 4.51 -19.33
CA ALA A 355 6.48 3.53 -19.24
C ALA A 355 7.01 2.10 -19.17
#